data_180855336b27516926eae29f2c33319e
#
_entry.id   180855336b27516926eae29f2c33319e
#
_cell.length_a   1.000
_cell.length_b   1.000
_cell.length_c   1.000
_cell.angle_alpha   90.00
_cell.angle_beta   90.00
_cell.angle_gamma   90.00
#
_symmetry.space_group_name_H-M   'P 1'
#
loop_
_entity.id
_entity.type
_entity.pdbx_description
1 polymer ?
#
loop_
_entity_poly.entity_id
_entity_poly.type
_entity_poly.pdbx_seq_one_letter_code
_entity_poly.pdbx_strand_id
1 'polypeptide(L)'
;MADNRKYYYLKLKESYFDEDSIILLESMQDGVIYSNILLKLYLKSLKNGGKLQLDEHIPYTAQMIATITRHQVGTVERALQIFQKLGLVEPLENGTLYMSNIELMIGQSSTEAERKRAARLENKALLPLSLIHI
;
A
#
# COMPACT_ATOMS: atom_id res chain seq x y z
N MET A 1 -22.12 19.32 -12.60
CA MET A 1 -21.26 18.43 -13.36
C MET A 1 -20.85 17.24 -12.50
N ALA A 2 -20.97 16.06 -13.03
CA ALA A 2 -20.55 14.89 -12.29
C ALA A 2 -19.03 14.83 -12.15
N ASP A 3 -18.57 14.54 -10.95
CA ASP A 3 -17.15 14.37 -10.71
C ASP A 3 -16.79 12.92 -11.02
N ASN A 4 -16.01 12.75 -12.09
CA ASN A 4 -15.61 11.41 -12.53
C ASN A 4 -14.25 10.98 -11.98
N ARG A 5 -13.64 11.80 -11.11
CA ARG A 5 -12.37 11.45 -10.51
C ARG A 5 -12.55 10.28 -9.55
N LYS A 6 -11.65 9.32 -9.64
CA LYS A 6 -11.64 8.22 -8.69
C LYS A 6 -10.80 8.59 -7.48
N TYR A 7 -11.26 8.17 -6.33
CA TYR A 7 -10.57 8.38 -5.07
C TYR A 7 -10.04 7.03 -4.61
N TYR A 8 -8.75 6.98 -4.33
CA TYR A 8 -8.08 5.76 -3.88
C TYR A 8 -7.71 5.91 -2.42
N TYR A 9 -7.90 4.85 -1.68
CA TYR A 9 -7.52 4.85 -0.28
C TYR A 9 -7.00 3.47 0.09
N LEU A 10 -6.16 3.45 1.12
CA LEU A 10 -5.55 2.23 1.61
C LEU A 10 -6.41 1.67 2.75
N LYS A 11 -6.86 0.44 2.61
CA LYS A 11 -7.60 -0.26 3.66
C LYS A 11 -6.62 -1.01 4.53
N LEU A 12 -6.46 -0.61 5.78
CA LEU A 12 -5.58 -1.28 6.72
C LEU A 12 -6.42 -2.01 7.76
N LYS A 13 -6.06 -3.26 8.01
CA LYS A 13 -6.66 -4.00 9.12
C LYS A 13 -6.17 -3.40 10.43
N GLU A 14 -7.00 -3.47 11.48
CA GLU A 14 -6.60 -3.00 12.80
C GLU A 14 -5.36 -3.74 13.31
N SER A 15 -5.14 -4.96 12.82
CA SER A 15 -4.01 -5.81 13.20
C SER A 15 -2.78 -5.63 12.31
N TYR A 16 -2.76 -4.61 11.45
CA TYR A 16 -1.67 -4.41 10.50
C TYR A 16 -0.29 -4.44 11.18
N PHE A 17 -0.13 -3.71 12.28
CA PHE A 17 1.15 -3.65 12.98
C PHE A 17 1.45 -4.88 13.83
N ASP A 18 0.50 -5.79 13.94
CA ASP A 18 0.69 -7.06 14.65
C ASP A 18 1.04 -8.22 13.71
N GLU A 19 1.12 -7.96 12.40
CA GLU A 19 1.54 -8.98 11.46
C GLU A 19 3.03 -9.28 11.65
N ASP A 20 3.39 -10.55 11.53
CA ASP A 20 4.75 -11.00 11.79
C ASP A 20 5.78 -10.26 10.96
N SER A 21 5.49 -10.03 9.67
CA SER A 21 6.41 -9.33 8.78
C SER A 21 6.65 -7.89 9.23
N ILE A 22 5.61 -7.23 9.72
CA ILE A 22 5.72 -5.85 10.18
C ILE A 22 6.46 -5.78 11.51
N ILE A 23 6.16 -6.72 12.42
CA ILE A 23 6.87 -6.80 13.69
C ILE A 23 8.37 -7.01 13.44
N LEU A 24 8.71 -7.96 12.56
CA LEU A 24 10.11 -8.21 12.21
C LEU A 24 10.76 -6.98 11.60
N LEU A 25 10.05 -6.33 10.69
CA LEU A 25 10.56 -5.13 10.02
C LEU A 25 10.88 -4.04 11.04
N GLU A 26 9.94 -3.76 11.93
CA GLU A 26 10.10 -2.67 12.90
C GLU A 26 11.10 -2.99 14.00
N SER A 27 11.43 -4.27 14.19
CA SER A 27 12.44 -4.67 15.18
C SER A 27 13.87 -4.43 14.71
N MET A 28 14.05 -4.19 13.41
CA MET A 28 15.38 -3.94 12.86
C MET A 28 15.89 -2.54 13.18
N GLN A 29 17.21 -2.35 13.09
CA GLN A 29 17.78 -1.00 13.14
C GLN A 29 17.15 -0.21 12.00
N ASP A 30 16.69 1.00 12.27
CA ASP A 30 15.95 1.85 11.34
C ASP A 30 14.59 1.26 10.93
N GLY A 31 14.08 0.30 11.70
CA GLY A 31 12.85 -0.40 11.34
C GLY A 31 11.63 0.50 11.25
N VAL A 32 11.54 1.52 12.10
CA VAL A 32 10.41 2.46 12.05
C VAL A 32 10.48 3.28 10.75
N ILE A 33 11.68 3.62 10.31
CA ILE A 33 11.87 4.31 9.03
C ILE A 33 11.44 3.41 7.88
N TYR A 34 11.83 2.14 7.91
CA TYR A 34 11.42 1.17 6.89
C TYR A 34 9.91 0.99 6.85
N SER A 35 9.28 0.92 8.03
CA SER A 35 7.83 0.81 8.12
C SER A 35 7.13 2.04 7.52
N ASN A 36 7.68 3.22 7.76
CA ASN A 36 7.18 4.46 7.16
C ASN A 36 7.29 4.42 5.63
N ILE A 37 8.45 3.98 5.12
CA ILE A 37 8.65 3.85 3.68
C ILE A 37 7.63 2.88 3.09
N LEU A 38 7.42 1.74 3.74
CA LEU A 38 6.48 0.72 3.27
C LEU A 38 5.06 1.28 3.12
N LEU A 39 4.57 1.97 4.14
CA LEU A 39 3.22 2.57 4.07
C LEU A 39 3.11 3.59 2.94
N LYS A 40 4.14 4.41 2.78
CA LYS A 40 4.15 5.40 1.70
C LYS A 40 4.15 4.73 0.32
N LEU A 41 4.84 3.59 0.19
CA LEU A 41 4.83 2.85 -1.06
C LEU A 41 3.47 2.22 -1.36
N TYR A 42 2.80 1.67 -0.34
CA TYR A 42 1.44 1.20 -0.52
C TYR A 42 0.56 2.32 -1.09
N LEU A 43 0.63 3.51 -0.47
CA LEU A 43 -0.19 4.64 -0.90
C LEU A 43 0.16 5.08 -2.33
N LYS A 44 1.43 5.10 -2.68
CA LYS A 44 1.86 5.51 -4.02
C LYS A 44 1.46 4.51 -5.09
N SER A 45 1.32 3.25 -4.74
CA SER A 45 1.02 2.20 -5.71
C SER A 45 -0.47 2.03 -5.99
N LEU A 46 -1.34 2.67 -5.22
CA LEU A 46 -2.78 2.43 -5.32
C LEU A 46 -3.34 2.67 -6.72
N LYS A 47 -2.96 3.78 -7.34
CA LYS A 47 -3.48 4.14 -8.67
C LYS A 47 -2.98 3.21 -9.76
N ASN A 48 -1.90 2.50 -9.52
CA ASN A 48 -1.29 1.60 -10.50
C ASN A 48 -1.47 0.13 -10.11
N GLY A 49 -2.47 -0.15 -9.29
CA GLY A 49 -2.78 -1.52 -8.91
C GLY A 49 -1.68 -2.24 -8.14
N GLY A 50 -0.87 -1.49 -7.42
CA GLY A 50 0.22 -2.05 -6.63
C GLY A 50 1.58 -1.94 -7.27
N LYS A 51 1.67 -1.43 -8.48
CA LYS A 51 2.96 -1.27 -9.18
C LYS A 51 3.61 0.05 -8.82
N LEU A 52 4.90 -0.01 -8.54
CA LEU A 52 5.69 1.18 -8.24
C LEU A 52 6.25 1.73 -9.53
N GLN A 53 5.46 2.56 -10.18
CA GLN A 53 5.80 3.11 -11.49
C GLN A 53 5.19 4.51 -11.63
N LEU A 54 5.86 5.34 -12.43
CA LEU A 54 5.33 6.65 -12.77
C LEU A 54 4.21 6.51 -13.81
N ASP A 55 4.45 5.65 -14.81
CA ASP A 55 3.45 5.22 -15.76
C ASP A 55 3.83 3.81 -16.25
N GLU A 56 3.10 3.29 -17.23
CA GLU A 56 3.30 1.92 -17.72
C GLU A 56 4.73 1.64 -18.22
N HIS A 57 5.46 2.68 -18.60
CA HIS A 57 6.78 2.53 -19.20
C HIS A 57 7.92 2.96 -18.28
N ILE A 58 7.62 3.60 -17.16
CA ILE A 58 8.63 4.19 -16.30
C ILE A 58 8.51 3.67 -14.88
N PRO A 59 9.20 2.57 -14.55
CA PRO A 59 9.25 2.09 -13.16
C PRO A 59 9.95 3.10 -12.26
N TYR A 60 9.55 3.16 -11.00
CA TYR A 60 10.27 3.99 -10.04
C TYR A 60 11.66 3.42 -9.79
N THR A 61 12.65 4.30 -9.81
CA THR A 61 14.00 3.97 -9.36
C THR A 61 14.10 4.21 -7.85
N ALA A 62 15.15 3.70 -7.23
CA ALA A 62 15.39 3.94 -5.81
C ALA A 62 15.50 5.44 -5.53
N GLN A 63 16.12 6.21 -6.43
CA GLN A 63 16.24 7.66 -6.27
C GLN A 63 14.86 8.34 -6.31
N MET A 64 13.99 7.91 -7.21
CA MET A 64 12.64 8.46 -7.29
C MET A 64 11.86 8.13 -6.01
N ILE A 65 11.99 6.92 -5.52
CA ILE A 65 11.33 6.50 -4.28
C ILE A 65 11.86 7.32 -3.10
N ALA A 66 13.16 7.57 -3.06
CA ALA A 66 13.76 8.39 -2.00
C ALA A 66 13.14 9.79 -1.99
N THR A 67 12.98 10.38 -3.16
CA THR A 67 12.36 11.70 -3.29
C THR A 67 10.90 11.68 -2.84
N ILE A 68 10.15 10.67 -3.27
CA ILE A 68 8.73 10.54 -2.96
C ILE A 68 8.50 10.30 -1.47
N THR A 69 9.32 9.44 -0.86
CA THR A 69 9.16 9.07 0.54
C THR A 69 9.86 10.02 1.50
N ARG A 70 10.69 10.89 0.99
CA ARG A 70 11.48 11.86 1.77
C ARG A 70 12.47 11.18 2.71
N HIS A 71 13.14 10.16 2.18
CA HIS A 71 14.19 9.45 2.88
C HIS A 71 15.44 9.39 2.00
N GLN A 72 16.58 9.11 2.61
CA GLN A 72 17.84 9.01 1.86
C GLN A 72 17.83 7.79 0.95
N VAL A 73 18.47 7.91 -0.21
CA VAL A 73 18.47 6.84 -1.20
C VAL A 73 19.07 5.54 -0.66
N GLY A 74 20.14 5.64 0.12
CA GLY A 74 20.75 4.45 0.73
C GLY A 74 19.81 3.74 1.67
N THR A 75 19.02 4.48 2.43
CA THR A 75 18.02 3.91 3.31
C THR A 75 16.93 3.23 2.51
N VAL A 76 16.48 3.87 1.42
CA VAL A 76 15.47 3.29 0.53
C VAL A 76 15.97 2.00 -0.11
N GLU A 77 17.21 1.97 -0.56
CA GLU A 77 17.79 0.78 -1.17
C GLU A 77 17.80 -0.40 -0.18
N ARG A 78 18.21 -0.13 1.05
CA ARG A 78 18.19 -1.17 2.10
C ARG A 78 16.77 -1.62 2.38
N ALA A 79 15.85 -0.66 2.48
CA ALA A 79 14.43 -0.97 2.73
C ALA A 79 13.86 -1.88 1.64
N LEU A 80 14.12 -1.56 0.38
CA LEU A 80 13.61 -2.36 -0.74
C LEU A 80 14.15 -3.79 -0.71
N GLN A 81 15.42 -3.97 -0.36
CA GLN A 81 16.00 -5.30 -0.22
C GLN A 81 15.31 -6.09 0.90
N ILE A 82 15.08 -5.43 2.03
CA ILE A 82 14.41 -6.06 3.17
C ILE A 82 12.97 -6.43 2.81
N PHE A 83 12.24 -5.51 2.14
CA PHE A 83 10.86 -5.77 1.73
C PHE A 83 10.77 -6.99 0.82
N GLN A 84 11.73 -7.15 -0.08
CA GLN A 84 11.75 -8.32 -0.96
C GLN A 84 12.02 -9.59 -0.18
N LYS A 85 12.94 -9.56 0.78
CA LYS A 85 13.23 -10.71 1.63
C LYS A 85 12.03 -11.13 2.48
N LEU A 86 11.27 -10.17 2.95
CA LEU A 86 10.08 -10.43 3.76
C LEU A 86 8.84 -10.75 2.93
N GLY A 87 8.95 -10.71 1.60
CA GLY A 87 7.82 -10.99 0.73
C GLY A 87 6.79 -9.88 0.65
N LEU A 88 7.16 -8.66 1.06
CA LEU A 88 6.27 -7.51 1.05
C LEU A 88 6.24 -6.81 -0.31
N VAL A 89 7.30 -6.95 -1.07
CA VAL A 89 7.46 -6.37 -2.40
C VAL A 89 8.10 -7.42 -3.29
N GLU A 90 7.68 -7.49 -4.53
CA GLU A 90 8.27 -8.45 -5.47
C GLU A 90 8.56 -7.79 -6.81
N PRO A 91 9.65 -8.18 -7.49
CA PRO A 91 9.94 -7.66 -8.82
C PRO A 91 9.11 -8.39 -9.87
N LEU A 92 8.56 -7.61 -10.81
CA LEU A 92 7.88 -8.16 -11.97
C LEU A 92 8.88 -8.36 -13.10
N GLU A 93 8.44 -9.02 -14.20
CA GLU A 93 9.32 -9.35 -15.31
C GLU A 93 10.06 -8.15 -15.89
N ASN A 94 9.41 -7.00 -15.94
CA ASN A 94 10.01 -5.77 -16.51
C ASN A 94 10.84 -4.98 -15.48
N GLY A 95 11.06 -5.53 -14.30
CA GLY A 95 11.82 -4.85 -13.25
C GLY A 95 11.01 -3.91 -12.38
N THR A 96 9.74 -3.69 -12.71
CA THR A 96 8.86 -2.88 -11.87
C THR A 96 8.60 -3.63 -10.56
N LEU A 97 8.66 -2.92 -9.44
CA LEU A 97 8.35 -3.52 -8.15
C LEU A 97 6.85 -3.49 -7.91
N TYR A 98 6.34 -4.56 -7.32
CA TYR A 98 4.92 -4.73 -7.04
C TYR A 98 4.72 -4.96 -5.55
N MET A 99 3.76 -4.23 -4.96
CA MET A 99 3.42 -4.39 -3.55
C MET A 99 2.60 -5.66 -3.40
N SER A 100 3.19 -6.68 -2.79
CA SER A 100 2.53 -7.98 -2.64
C SER A 100 1.24 -7.84 -1.83
N ASN A 101 0.21 -8.57 -2.26
CA ASN A 101 -1.11 -8.59 -1.60
C ASN A 101 -1.83 -7.25 -1.56
N ILE A 102 -1.42 -6.30 -2.38
CA ILE A 102 -2.02 -4.97 -2.40
C ILE A 102 -3.52 -5.02 -2.76
N GLU A 103 -3.93 -5.99 -3.56
CA GLU A 103 -5.31 -6.09 -4.02
C GLU A 103 -6.30 -6.23 -2.86
N LEU A 104 -5.84 -6.71 -1.72
CA LEU A 104 -6.67 -6.81 -0.51
C LEU A 104 -6.79 -5.48 0.21
N MET A 105 -5.97 -4.50 -0.16
CA MET A 105 -5.85 -3.23 0.54
C MET A 105 -6.34 -2.04 -0.27
N ILE A 106 -6.62 -2.23 -1.56
CA ILE A 106 -7.05 -1.12 -2.42
C ILE A 106 -8.53 -0.84 -2.22
N GLY A 107 -8.84 0.43 -1.92
CA GLY A 107 -10.19 0.93 -1.94
C GLY A 107 -10.28 2.08 -2.95
N GLN A 108 -11.41 2.21 -3.60
CA GLN A 108 -11.62 3.32 -4.52
C GLN A 108 -13.09 3.70 -4.58
N SER A 109 -13.32 4.95 -4.91
CA SER A 109 -14.65 5.50 -5.08
C SER A 109 -14.56 6.64 -6.08
N SER A 110 -15.51 6.73 -7.00
CA SER A 110 -15.46 7.76 -8.04
C SER A 110 -16.17 9.06 -7.65
N THR A 111 -17.25 8.96 -6.89
CA THR A 111 -18.00 10.13 -6.46
C THR A 111 -18.38 9.98 -5.00
N GLU A 112 -18.80 11.10 -4.39
CA GLU A 112 -19.26 11.05 -3.01
C GLU A 112 -20.49 10.15 -2.87
N ALA A 113 -21.41 10.22 -3.84
CA ALA A 113 -22.61 9.38 -3.81
C ALA A 113 -22.25 7.90 -3.91
N GLU A 114 -21.36 7.56 -4.83
CA GLU A 114 -20.88 6.19 -4.96
C GLU A 114 -20.16 5.74 -3.71
N ARG A 115 -19.34 6.61 -3.14
CA ARG A 115 -18.60 6.30 -1.92
C ARG A 115 -19.55 6.02 -0.77
N LYS A 116 -20.59 6.84 -0.61
CA LYS A 116 -21.59 6.63 0.44
C LYS A 116 -22.36 5.34 0.23
N ARG A 117 -22.68 5.03 -1.03
CA ARG A 117 -23.38 3.79 -1.37
C ARG A 117 -22.51 2.58 -1.06
N ALA A 118 -21.24 2.64 -1.45
CA ALA A 118 -20.30 1.55 -1.17
C ALA A 118 -20.12 1.35 0.32
N ALA A 119 -20.02 2.45 1.09
CA ALA A 119 -19.89 2.36 2.53
C ALA A 119 -21.12 1.73 3.17
N ARG A 120 -22.33 2.06 2.69
CA ARG A 120 -23.54 1.44 3.22
C ARG A 120 -23.62 -0.04 2.92
N LEU A 121 -23.25 -0.43 1.70
CA LEU A 121 -23.24 -1.84 1.33
C LEU A 121 -22.22 -2.61 2.13
N GLU A 122 -21.07 -2.03 2.33
CA GLU A 122 -20.00 -2.64 3.11
C GLU A 122 -20.42 -2.80 4.56
N ASN A 123 -21.01 -1.77 5.16
CA ASN A 123 -21.52 -1.85 6.52
C ASN A 123 -22.62 -2.90 6.64
N LYS A 124 -23.50 -2.97 5.65
CA LYS A 124 -24.58 -3.95 5.65
C LYS A 124 -24.05 -5.36 5.56
N ALA A 125 -22.99 -5.55 4.77
CA ALA A 125 -22.36 -6.87 4.63
C ALA A 125 -21.56 -7.24 5.87
N LEU A 126 -20.94 -6.26 6.52
CA LEU A 126 -20.07 -6.50 7.66
C LEU A 126 -20.80 -6.65 8.98
N LEU A 127 -22.00 -6.10 9.10
CA LEU A 127 -22.73 -6.17 10.37
C LEU A 127 -22.87 -7.60 10.91
N PRO A 128 -23.30 -8.59 10.11
CA PRO A 128 -23.34 -9.96 10.62
C PRO A 128 -21.96 -10.50 10.99
N LEU A 129 -20.95 -10.14 10.22
CA LEU A 129 -19.59 -10.57 10.50
C LEU A 129 -19.04 -9.91 11.75
N SER A 130 -19.37 -8.65 11.97
CA SER A 130 -18.98 -7.95 13.18
C SER A 130 -19.54 -8.63 14.41
N LEU A 131 -20.78 -9.07 14.35
CA LEU A 131 -21.42 -9.78 15.46
C LEU A 131 -20.74 -11.12 15.73
N ILE A 132 -20.23 -11.77 14.69
CA ILE A 132 -19.53 -13.04 14.81
C ILE A 132 -18.14 -12.85 15.39
N HIS A 133 -17.46 -11.77 15.00
CA HIS A 133 -16.08 -11.53 15.39
C HIS A 133 -15.93 -10.91 16.78
N ILE A 134 -16.98 -10.33 17.28
CA ILE A 134 -16.98 -9.78 18.61
C ILE A 134 -17.39 -10.83 19.60
#